data_56892dda51a2ad19c0d33d3491bf50d0
#
_entry.id   56892dda51a2ad19c0d33d3491bf50d0
#
_cell.length_a   1.000
_cell.length_b   1.000
_cell.length_c   1.000
_cell.angle_alpha   90.00
_cell.angle_beta   90.00
_cell.angle_gamma   90.00
#
_symmetry.space_group_name_H-M   'P 1'
#
loop_
_entity.id
_entity.type
_entity.pdbx_description
1 polymer ?
#
loop_
_entity_poly.entity_id
_entity_poly.type
_entity_poly.pdbx_seq_one_letter_code
_entity_poly.pdbx_strand_id
1 'polypeptide(L)'
;MTIIRINNAKFYAYHGVLEYEKEYGNEFEVDIEMKCDISSLGDSDDISKTVDYLSVYKVVEKIFTQKKFNLIESVNQYICREIIDNFPHVISVNVKIRKPNAPLGIIDSVEIENTLNRD
;
A
#
# COMPACT_ATOMS: atom_id res chain seq x y z
N MET A 1 3.42 -20.49 5.18
CA MET A 1 3.42 -19.13 4.65
C MET A 1 2.92 -18.18 5.74
N THR A 2 3.59 -17.07 5.95
CA THR A 2 3.21 -16.09 6.95
C THR A 2 2.54 -14.90 6.27
N ILE A 3 1.50 -14.37 6.88
CA ILE A 3 0.82 -13.18 6.38
C ILE A 3 1.10 -12.03 7.34
N ILE A 4 1.62 -10.92 6.81
CA ILE A 4 1.84 -9.68 7.55
C ILE A 4 0.88 -8.63 6.98
N ARG A 5 0.13 -7.96 7.87
CA ARG A 5 -0.83 -6.93 7.46
C ARG A 5 -0.50 -5.60 8.11
N ILE A 6 -0.61 -4.55 7.32
CA ILE A 6 -0.68 -3.18 7.82
C ILE A 6 -2.11 -2.73 7.56
N ASN A 7 -2.85 -2.48 8.63
CA ASN A 7 -4.28 -2.25 8.55
C ASN A 7 -4.61 -0.77 8.71
N ASN A 8 -5.32 -0.24 7.74
CA ASN A 8 -5.91 1.10 7.77
C ASN A 8 -4.89 2.21 8.04
N ALA A 9 -3.78 2.19 7.32
CA ALA A 9 -2.84 3.30 7.33
C ALA A 9 -3.51 4.52 6.69
N LYS A 10 -3.42 5.67 7.32
CA LYS A 10 -4.07 6.89 6.85
C LYS A 10 -3.04 7.88 6.32
N PHE A 11 -3.30 8.39 5.13
CA PHE A 11 -2.45 9.39 4.50
C PHE A 11 -3.28 10.54 3.95
N TYR A 12 -2.73 11.75 3.98
CA TYR A 12 -3.29 12.87 3.24
C TYR A 12 -2.46 13.05 1.97
N ALA A 13 -3.12 13.07 0.82
CA ALA A 13 -2.43 13.12 -0.46
C ALA A 13 -3.27 13.83 -1.52
N TYR A 14 -2.66 14.06 -2.69
CA TYR A 14 -3.22 14.92 -3.73
C TYR A 14 -3.50 14.13 -5.01
N HIS A 15 -3.90 12.86 -4.87
CA HIS A 15 -4.25 12.00 -5.98
C HIS A 15 -5.70 12.22 -6.39
N GLY A 16 -5.96 12.25 -7.68
CA GLY A 16 -7.30 12.36 -8.19
C GLY A 16 -7.34 12.99 -9.58
N VAL A 17 -8.48 12.81 -10.25
CA VAL A 17 -8.70 13.34 -11.59
C VAL A 17 -9.17 14.80 -11.54
N LEU A 18 -10.01 15.13 -10.55
CA LEU A 18 -10.60 16.45 -10.44
C LEU A 18 -9.60 17.48 -9.94
N GLU A 19 -9.70 18.70 -10.46
CA GLU A 19 -8.76 19.76 -10.15
C GLU A 19 -8.68 20.04 -8.65
N TYR A 20 -9.83 20.09 -7.95
CA TYR A 20 -9.83 20.38 -6.53
C TYR A 20 -9.19 19.25 -5.71
N GLU A 21 -9.24 18.01 -6.18
CA GLU A 21 -8.55 16.89 -5.52
C GLU A 21 -7.04 17.08 -5.57
N LYS A 22 -6.54 17.61 -6.70
CA LYS A 22 -5.11 17.88 -6.88
C LYS A 22 -4.64 19.08 -6.09
N GLU A 23 -5.52 20.07 -5.91
CA GLU A 23 -5.17 21.33 -5.25
C GLU A 23 -5.29 21.23 -3.73
N TYR A 24 -6.38 20.65 -3.24
CA TYR A 24 -6.67 20.63 -1.80
C TYR A 24 -6.34 19.29 -1.13
N GLY A 25 -6.22 18.23 -1.90
CA GLY A 25 -5.94 16.90 -1.39
C GLY A 25 -7.13 16.22 -0.74
N ASN A 26 -6.88 15.04 -0.18
CA ASN A 26 -7.90 14.25 0.48
C ASN A 26 -7.25 13.21 1.41
N GLU A 27 -8.04 12.67 2.34
CA GLU A 27 -7.64 11.51 3.14
C GLU A 27 -7.76 10.24 2.32
N PHE A 28 -6.80 9.35 2.53
CA PHE A 28 -6.81 8.00 1.97
C PHE A 28 -6.54 7.01 3.09
N GLU A 29 -7.14 5.82 2.97
CA GLU A 29 -6.91 4.70 3.88
C GLU A 29 -6.36 3.54 3.08
N VAL A 30 -5.32 2.89 3.60
CA VAL A 30 -4.60 1.85 2.87
C VAL A 30 -4.46 0.62 3.75
N ASP A 31 -4.81 -0.55 3.18
CA ASP A 31 -4.52 -1.84 3.76
C ASP A 31 -3.48 -2.54 2.91
N ILE A 32 -2.46 -3.11 3.54
CA ILE A 32 -1.43 -3.88 2.87
C ILE A 32 -1.39 -5.26 3.48
N GLU A 33 -1.54 -6.29 2.65
CA GLU A 33 -1.43 -7.68 3.07
C GLU A 33 -0.31 -8.34 2.27
N MET A 34 0.67 -8.91 2.99
CA MET A 34 1.83 -9.53 2.37
C MET A 34 1.89 -11.00 2.76
N LYS A 35 1.92 -11.89 1.78
CA LYS A 35 2.27 -13.30 1.98
C LYS A 35 3.77 -13.43 1.88
N CYS A 36 4.40 -13.90 2.95
CA CYS A 36 5.84 -13.89 3.09
C CYS A 36 6.39 -15.28 3.30
N ASP A 37 7.50 -15.59 2.62
CA ASP A 37 8.29 -16.77 2.92
C ASP A 37 9.39 -16.38 3.90
N ILE A 38 9.20 -16.74 5.17
CA ILE A 38 10.16 -16.47 6.23
C ILE A 38 10.77 -17.78 6.77
N SER A 39 10.80 -18.81 5.94
CA SER A 39 11.31 -20.12 6.33
C SER A 39 12.77 -20.08 6.84
N SER A 40 13.56 -19.12 6.35
CA SER A 40 14.94 -18.95 6.79
C SER A 40 15.09 -18.30 8.18
N LEU A 41 13.99 -17.79 8.75
CA LEU A 41 14.03 -17.14 10.07
C LEU A 41 14.42 -18.14 11.15
N GLY A 42 13.76 -19.32 11.19
CA GLY A 42 14.01 -20.36 12.19
C GLY A 42 13.97 -19.77 13.59
N ASP A 43 14.98 -20.10 14.40
CA ASP A 43 15.11 -19.60 15.76
C ASP A 43 16.04 -18.37 15.88
N SER A 44 16.41 -17.77 14.74
CA SER A 44 17.42 -16.70 14.74
C SER A 44 16.92 -15.39 15.32
N ASP A 45 15.61 -15.14 15.25
CA ASP A 45 14.99 -13.86 15.66
C ASP A 45 15.65 -12.64 14.97
N ASP A 46 16.08 -12.83 13.73
CA ASP A 46 16.84 -11.85 12.96
C ASP A 46 15.93 -11.15 11.96
N ILE A 47 15.78 -9.83 12.10
CA ILE A 47 14.92 -9.01 11.25
C ILE A 47 15.28 -9.12 9.75
N SER A 48 16.53 -9.39 9.43
CA SER A 48 16.97 -9.52 8.02
C SER A 48 16.40 -10.78 7.35
N LYS A 49 15.86 -11.72 8.12
CA LYS A 49 15.31 -12.98 7.62
C LYS A 49 13.79 -12.99 7.57
N THR A 50 13.18 -11.84 7.73
CA THR A 50 11.73 -11.64 7.59
C THR A 50 11.47 -10.38 6.79
N VAL A 51 10.23 -9.89 6.83
CA VAL A 51 9.85 -8.62 6.21
C VAL A 51 9.76 -7.56 7.30
N ASP A 52 10.57 -6.52 7.19
CA ASP A 52 10.52 -5.37 8.10
C ASP A 52 9.35 -4.47 7.71
N TYR A 53 8.21 -4.62 8.40
CA TYR A 53 7.01 -3.87 8.06
C TYR A 53 7.16 -2.36 8.29
N LEU A 54 8.07 -1.92 9.15
CA LEU A 54 8.36 -0.49 9.29
C LEU A 54 8.96 0.07 7.99
N SER A 55 9.88 -0.69 7.37
CA SER A 55 10.46 -0.31 6.08
C SER A 55 9.41 -0.31 4.98
N VAL A 56 8.49 -1.29 4.99
CA VAL A 56 7.37 -1.33 4.04
C VAL A 56 6.50 -0.07 4.22
N TYR A 57 6.14 0.25 5.46
CA TYR A 57 5.33 1.43 5.75
C TYR A 57 5.99 2.71 5.23
N LYS A 58 7.30 2.86 5.46
CA LYS A 58 8.04 4.05 5.00
C LYS A 58 8.05 4.18 3.48
N VAL A 59 8.19 3.08 2.76
CA VAL A 59 8.11 3.06 1.29
C VAL A 59 6.73 3.53 0.84
N VAL A 60 5.68 2.99 1.42
CA VAL A 60 4.30 3.32 1.08
C VAL A 60 4.01 4.80 1.39
N GLU A 61 4.38 5.25 2.57
CA GLU A 61 4.22 6.65 2.99
C GLU A 61 4.89 7.60 2.00
N LYS A 62 6.12 7.30 1.62
CA LYS A 62 6.89 8.12 0.68
C LYS A 62 6.21 8.21 -0.69
N ILE A 63 5.73 7.06 -1.20
CA ILE A 63 5.01 7.03 -2.48
C ILE A 63 3.74 7.87 -2.38
N PHE A 64 2.97 7.66 -1.31
CA PHE A 64 1.68 8.30 -1.15
C PHE A 64 1.79 9.82 -1.00
N THR A 65 2.79 10.30 -0.26
CA THR A 65 2.90 11.70 0.12
C THR A 65 3.80 12.53 -0.81
N GLN A 66 4.75 11.88 -1.52
CA GLN A 66 5.72 12.61 -2.34
C GLN A 66 5.43 12.58 -3.83
N LYS A 67 4.54 11.69 -4.28
CA LYS A 67 4.16 11.58 -5.69
C LYS A 67 2.71 11.97 -5.88
N LYS A 68 2.37 12.47 -7.07
CA LYS A 68 0.99 12.76 -7.45
C LYS A 68 0.58 11.85 -8.60
N PHE A 69 -0.59 11.27 -8.50
CA PHE A 69 -1.17 10.42 -9.54
C PHE A 69 -2.58 10.90 -9.83
N ASN A 70 -3.00 10.79 -11.09
CA ASN A 70 -4.39 11.08 -11.45
C ASN A 70 -5.35 10.00 -10.93
N LEU A 71 -4.87 8.75 -10.89
CA LEU A 71 -5.69 7.60 -10.56
C LEU A 71 -5.15 6.89 -9.32
N ILE A 72 -6.03 6.53 -8.39
CA ILE A 72 -5.63 5.72 -7.23
C ILE A 72 -5.22 4.31 -7.64
N GLU A 73 -5.72 3.82 -8.78
CA GLU A 73 -5.29 2.56 -9.39
C GLU A 73 -3.78 2.59 -9.71
N SER A 74 -3.30 3.71 -10.23
CA SER A 74 -1.87 3.89 -10.54
C SER A 74 -1.01 3.90 -9.30
N VAL A 75 -1.46 4.57 -8.24
CA VAL A 75 -0.78 4.56 -6.93
C VAL A 75 -0.68 3.13 -6.43
N ASN A 76 -1.79 2.40 -6.49
CA ASN A 76 -1.88 1.03 -6.00
C ASN A 76 -0.89 0.11 -6.72
N GLN A 77 -0.88 0.15 -8.04
CA GLN A 77 0.04 -0.67 -8.85
C GLN A 77 1.49 -0.33 -8.56
N TYR A 78 1.80 0.95 -8.39
CA TYR A 78 3.14 1.40 -8.07
C TYR A 78 3.60 0.85 -6.71
N ILE A 79 2.73 0.93 -5.71
CA ILE A 79 3.00 0.40 -4.37
C ILE A 79 3.27 -1.11 -4.44
N CYS A 80 2.42 -1.85 -5.13
CA CYS A 80 2.60 -3.30 -5.28
C CYS A 80 3.96 -3.65 -5.87
N ARG A 81 4.36 -2.98 -6.95
CA ARG A 81 5.66 -3.22 -7.60
C ARG A 81 6.82 -2.88 -6.68
N GLU A 82 6.75 -1.75 -5.99
CA GLU A 82 7.82 -1.34 -5.08
C GLU A 82 7.99 -2.30 -3.91
N ILE A 83 6.90 -2.84 -3.39
CA ILE A 83 6.97 -3.84 -2.32
C ILE A 83 7.63 -5.13 -2.82
N ILE A 84 7.19 -5.65 -3.96
CA ILE A 84 7.76 -6.87 -4.54
C ILE A 84 9.25 -6.66 -4.86
N ASP A 85 9.61 -5.52 -5.44
CA ASP A 85 10.99 -5.26 -5.88
C ASP A 85 11.96 -5.06 -4.71
N ASN A 86 11.50 -4.48 -3.60
CA ASN A 86 12.38 -4.10 -2.49
C ASN A 86 12.36 -5.09 -1.31
N PHE A 87 11.40 -6.02 -1.28
CA PHE A 87 11.26 -6.96 -0.16
C PHE A 87 11.22 -8.40 -0.68
N PRO A 88 12.38 -9.04 -0.83
CA PRO A 88 12.48 -10.35 -1.51
C PRO A 88 11.74 -11.49 -0.81
N HIS A 89 11.45 -11.37 0.50
CA HIS A 89 10.69 -12.38 1.22
C HIS A 89 9.18 -12.30 0.94
N VAL A 90 8.71 -11.21 0.32
CA VAL A 90 7.29 -11.07 -0.05
C VAL A 90 7.02 -11.88 -1.32
N ILE A 91 6.12 -12.85 -1.23
CA ILE A 91 5.73 -13.70 -2.35
C ILE A 91 4.54 -13.11 -3.09
N SER A 92 3.66 -12.48 -2.35
CA SER A 92 2.45 -11.86 -2.90
C SER A 92 2.06 -10.68 -2.03
N VAL A 93 1.60 -9.60 -2.66
CA VAL A 93 1.09 -8.43 -1.95
C VAL A 93 -0.28 -8.07 -2.47
N ASN A 94 -1.19 -7.79 -1.55
CA ASN A 94 -2.52 -7.26 -1.83
C ASN A 94 -2.62 -5.87 -1.20
N VAL A 95 -2.99 -4.88 -1.99
CA VAL A 95 -3.13 -3.50 -1.51
C VAL A 95 -4.56 -3.02 -1.81
N LYS A 96 -5.20 -2.51 -0.76
CA LYS A 96 -6.50 -1.85 -0.86
C LYS A 96 -6.31 -0.37 -0.55
N ILE A 97 -6.85 0.49 -1.39
CA ILE A 97 -6.86 1.93 -1.16
C ILE A 97 -8.31 2.40 -1.14
N ARG A 98 -8.69 3.06 -0.06
CA ARG A 98 -10.02 3.66 0.10
C ARG A 98 -9.92 5.17 0.06
N LYS A 99 -10.91 5.77 -0.58
CA LYS A 99 -11.14 7.21 -0.59
C LYS A 99 -12.46 7.47 0.13
N PRO A 100 -12.46 7.74 1.44
CA PRO A 100 -13.70 7.92 2.21
C PRO A 100 -14.50 9.13 1.74
N ASN A 101 -13.80 10.18 1.30
CA ASN A 101 -14.44 11.43 0.85
C ASN A 101 -14.44 11.53 -0.67
N ALA A 102 -14.77 10.44 -1.36
CA ALA A 102 -14.88 10.46 -2.81
C ALA A 102 -16.04 11.40 -3.24
N PRO A 103 -15.91 12.08 -4.39
CA PRO A 103 -16.91 13.05 -4.84
C PRO A 103 -18.14 12.35 -5.45
N LEU A 104 -18.83 11.58 -4.66
CA LEU A 104 -20.04 10.87 -5.00
C LEU A 104 -21.15 11.22 -4.00
N GLY A 105 -22.22 10.47 -3.98
CA GLY A 105 -23.30 10.65 -3.03
C GLY A 105 -22.95 10.17 -1.63
N ILE A 106 -23.97 9.70 -0.90
CA ILE A 106 -23.80 9.20 0.46
C ILE A 106 -23.27 7.78 0.37
N ILE A 107 -21.98 7.60 0.63
CA ILE A 107 -21.28 6.31 0.60
C ILE A 107 -20.25 6.27 1.72
N ASP A 108 -19.79 5.06 2.07
CA ASP A 108 -18.67 4.93 3.02
C ASP A 108 -17.35 5.29 2.38
N SER A 109 -17.10 4.75 1.19
CA SER A 109 -15.83 5.00 0.47
C SER A 109 -15.92 4.46 -0.95
N VAL A 110 -14.96 4.88 -1.77
CA VAL A 110 -14.58 4.15 -2.98
C VAL A 110 -13.33 3.36 -2.64
N GLU A 111 -13.30 2.07 -2.99
CA GLU A 111 -12.16 1.20 -2.71
C GLU A 111 -11.69 0.53 -4.00
N ILE A 112 -10.39 0.48 -4.16
CA ILE A 112 -9.75 -0.34 -5.20
C ILE A 112 -8.81 -1.33 -4.54
N GLU A 113 -8.64 -2.48 -5.20
CA GLU A 113 -7.82 -3.57 -4.67
C GLU A 113 -7.03 -4.22 -5.80
N ASN A 114 -5.73 -4.37 -5.60
CA ASN A 114 -4.86 -5.08 -6.53
C ASN A 114 -4.02 -6.10 -5.79
N THR A 115 -3.75 -7.22 -6.46
CA THR A 115 -2.81 -8.24 -5.98
C THR A 115 -1.70 -8.40 -7.00
N LEU A 116 -0.47 -8.43 -6.52
CA LEU A 116 0.70 -8.73 -7.35
C LEU A 116 1.45 -9.92 -6.75
N ASN A 117 1.66 -10.93 -7.57
CA ASN A 117 2.40 -12.13 -7.18
C ASN A 117 3.81 -12.06 -7.74
N ARG A 118 4.78 -12.58 -6.97
CA ARG A 118 6.15 -12.75 -7.46
C ARG A 118 6.19 -13.92 -8.43
N ASP A 119 6.85 -13.72 -9.52
CA ASP A 119 7.03 -14.76 -10.56
C ASP A 119 8.00 -15.86 -10.10
#